data_305993a199699b8f76529722c0e7bce9
#
_entry.id   305993a199699b8f76529722c0e7bce9
#
_cell.length_a   1.000
_cell.length_b   1.000
_cell.length_c   1.000
_cell.angle_alpha   90.00
_cell.angle_beta   90.00
_cell.angle_gamma   90.00
#
_symmetry.space_group_name_H-M   'P 1'
#
loop_
_entity.id
_entity.type
_entity.pdbx_description
1 polymer ?
#
loop_
_entity_poly.entity_id
_entity_poly.type
_entity_poly.pdbx_seq_one_letter_code
_entity_poly.pdbx_strand_id
1 'polypeptide(L)'
;MRLFIAVNINLRSKDLIERKLNSLKEEYKNQFKWVEKKKWHLTLKFIGEASTKEKEDIIEVLKNINFKEKNEYIQFDRVDAFPHLNQAKVLYLALKQGKDSLCKLHDRLVNELLKYDFEDDQKNYIPHLTLGRNKGEAFKIKEEFQEEHFLNIYAKIESISLYKSELKASGPEYIELFSIK
;
A
#
# COMPACT_ATOMS: atom_id res chain seq x y z
N MET A 1 13.99 6.90 -13.52
CA MET A 1 12.65 6.24 -13.57
C MET A 1 12.04 6.23 -12.19
N ARG A 2 10.77 6.51 -12.05
CA ARG A 2 10.12 6.58 -10.73
C ARG A 2 9.80 5.19 -10.18
N LEU A 3 10.38 4.84 -9.04
CA LEU A 3 10.29 3.50 -8.44
C LEU A 3 9.63 3.50 -7.06
N PHE A 4 9.00 2.36 -6.70
CA PHE A 4 8.55 2.06 -5.34
C PHE A 4 8.53 0.56 -5.10
N ILE A 5 8.63 0.16 -3.83
CA ILE A 5 8.56 -1.23 -3.38
C ILE A 5 7.25 -1.43 -2.64
N ALA A 6 6.55 -2.53 -2.93
CA ALA A 6 5.24 -2.80 -2.33
C ALA A 6 5.01 -4.29 -2.04
N VAL A 7 4.16 -4.55 -1.04
CA VAL A 7 3.58 -5.86 -0.75
C VAL A 7 2.29 -6.02 -1.55
N ASN A 8 2.17 -7.14 -2.24
CA ASN A 8 0.95 -7.53 -2.94
C ASN A 8 0.15 -8.53 -2.12
N ILE A 9 -1.16 -8.41 -2.18
CA ILE A 9 -2.10 -9.40 -1.67
C ILE A 9 -2.75 -10.14 -2.83
N ASN A 10 -3.12 -11.40 -2.61
CA ASN A 10 -3.66 -12.25 -3.67
C ASN A 10 -5.03 -11.76 -4.18
N LEU A 11 -5.40 -12.21 -5.39
CA LEU A 11 -6.62 -11.78 -6.06
C LEU A 11 -7.89 -12.09 -5.25
N ARG A 12 -7.97 -13.26 -4.59
CA ARG A 12 -9.10 -13.65 -3.73
C ARG A 12 -9.34 -12.64 -2.59
N SER A 13 -8.25 -12.16 -1.97
CA SER A 13 -8.32 -11.13 -0.93
C SER A 13 -8.81 -9.80 -1.51
N LYS A 14 -8.33 -9.41 -2.69
CA LYS A 14 -8.81 -8.21 -3.40
C LYS A 14 -10.30 -8.30 -3.73
N ASP A 15 -10.80 -9.46 -4.15
CA ASP A 15 -12.23 -9.67 -4.43
C ASP A 15 -13.11 -9.57 -3.17
N LEU A 16 -12.62 -10.08 -2.04
CA LEU A 16 -13.30 -9.94 -0.75
C LEU A 16 -13.39 -8.47 -0.31
N ILE A 17 -12.27 -7.75 -0.40
CA ILE A 17 -12.19 -6.32 -0.10
C ILE A 17 -13.18 -5.54 -0.98
N GLU A 18 -13.18 -5.78 -2.30
CA GLU A 18 -14.05 -5.08 -3.25
C GLU A 18 -15.52 -5.25 -2.91
N ARG A 19 -15.95 -6.48 -2.60
CA ARG A 19 -17.34 -6.76 -2.21
C ARG A 19 -17.72 -6.04 -0.92
N LYS A 20 -16.85 -6.02 0.07
CA LYS A 20 -17.09 -5.33 1.35
C LYS A 20 -17.12 -3.82 1.22
N LEU A 21 -16.42 -3.26 0.25
CA LEU A 21 -16.33 -1.81 0.03
C LEU A 21 -17.46 -1.25 -0.86
N ASN A 22 -18.36 -2.06 -1.38
CA ASN A 22 -19.39 -1.62 -2.33
C ASN A 22 -20.22 -0.45 -1.78
N SER A 23 -20.76 -0.55 -0.56
CA SER A 23 -21.55 0.52 0.06
C SER A 23 -20.74 1.80 0.24
N LEU A 24 -19.51 1.69 0.70
CA LEU A 24 -18.60 2.83 0.84
C LEU A 24 -18.29 3.48 -0.52
N LYS A 25 -18.06 2.70 -1.56
CA LYS A 25 -17.77 3.21 -2.91
C LYS A 25 -18.97 3.92 -3.51
N GLU A 26 -20.18 3.38 -3.35
CA GLU A 26 -21.39 4.02 -3.82
C GLU A 26 -21.67 5.34 -3.08
N GLU A 27 -21.52 5.36 -1.75
CA GLU A 27 -21.70 6.55 -0.94
C GLU A 27 -20.76 7.69 -1.36
N TYR A 28 -19.50 7.37 -1.67
CA TYR A 28 -18.46 8.37 -1.95
C TYR A 28 -17.95 8.36 -3.39
N LYS A 29 -18.75 7.88 -4.35
CA LYS A 29 -18.32 7.74 -5.76
C LYS A 29 -17.87 9.05 -6.43
N ASN A 30 -18.48 10.17 -6.03
CA ASN A 30 -18.18 11.48 -6.62
C ASN A 30 -17.04 12.21 -5.91
N GLN A 31 -16.77 11.89 -4.65
CA GLN A 31 -15.80 12.56 -3.79
C GLN A 31 -14.40 12.02 -3.99
N PHE A 32 -14.24 10.69 -4.20
CA PHE A 32 -12.94 10.07 -4.38
C PHE A 32 -12.65 9.65 -5.81
N LYS A 33 -11.39 9.83 -6.23
CA LYS A 33 -10.79 9.07 -7.32
C LYS A 33 -10.37 7.72 -6.74
N TRP A 34 -11.19 6.70 -6.96
CA TRP A 34 -10.95 5.36 -6.45
C TRP A 34 -9.80 4.68 -7.16
N VAL A 35 -9.00 3.94 -6.39
CA VAL A 35 -7.91 3.10 -6.92
C VAL A 35 -8.53 1.82 -7.48
N GLU A 36 -8.19 1.49 -8.71
CA GLU A 36 -8.62 0.24 -9.34
C GLU A 36 -8.08 -0.98 -8.58
N LYS A 37 -8.89 -2.01 -8.41
CA LYS A 37 -8.54 -3.25 -7.69
C LYS A 37 -7.18 -3.85 -8.12
N LYS A 38 -6.89 -3.85 -9.42
CA LYS A 38 -5.62 -4.36 -9.94
C LYS A 38 -4.39 -3.61 -9.42
N LYS A 39 -4.55 -2.34 -9.02
CA LYS A 39 -3.50 -1.47 -8.49
C LYS A 39 -3.38 -1.50 -6.96
N TRP A 40 -4.23 -2.25 -6.26
CA TRP A 40 -4.18 -2.35 -4.80
C TRP A 40 -2.92 -3.08 -4.32
N HIS A 41 -2.17 -2.42 -3.46
CA HIS A 41 -0.94 -2.90 -2.83
C HIS A 41 -0.71 -2.14 -1.51
N LEU A 42 0.21 -2.62 -0.69
CA LEU A 42 0.72 -1.88 0.46
C LEU A 42 2.13 -1.40 0.12
N THR A 43 2.31 -0.09 -0.06
CA THR A 43 3.64 0.47 -0.32
C THR A 43 4.54 0.27 0.89
N LEU A 44 5.71 -0.33 0.70
CA LEU A 44 6.76 -0.42 1.72
C LEU A 44 7.65 0.82 1.68
N LYS A 45 8.18 1.18 0.50
CA LYS A 45 9.08 2.33 0.35
C LYS A 45 8.89 2.98 -1.00
N PHE A 46 8.69 4.29 -1.01
CA PHE A 46 8.85 5.10 -2.21
C PHE A 46 10.34 5.41 -2.40
N ILE A 47 10.85 5.09 -3.58
CA ILE A 47 12.24 5.40 -3.94
C ILE A 47 12.32 6.78 -4.62
N GLY A 48 11.33 7.11 -5.44
CA GLY A 48 11.37 8.30 -6.28
C GLY A 48 12.07 8.05 -7.60
N GLU A 49 12.72 9.07 -8.16
CA GLU A 49 13.48 8.93 -9.41
C GLU A 49 14.76 8.14 -9.14
N ALA A 50 14.97 7.10 -9.93
CA ALA A 50 16.12 6.21 -9.82
C ALA A 50 16.74 5.92 -11.19
N SER A 51 18.05 5.76 -11.22
CA SER A 51 18.86 5.32 -12.36
C SER A 51 18.70 3.81 -12.62
N THR A 52 19.29 3.33 -13.70
CA THR A 52 19.35 1.88 -13.97
C THR A 52 20.19 1.14 -12.94
N LYS A 53 21.31 1.74 -12.49
CA LYS A 53 22.17 1.16 -11.45
C LYS A 53 21.39 1.01 -10.12
N GLU A 54 20.77 2.07 -9.66
CA GLU A 54 19.96 2.04 -8.43
C GLU A 54 18.83 1.01 -8.50
N LYS A 55 18.19 0.83 -9.66
CA LYS A 55 17.22 -0.25 -9.86
C LYS A 55 17.84 -1.63 -9.63
N GLU A 56 19.06 -1.87 -10.13
CA GLU A 56 19.78 -3.13 -9.95
C GLU A 56 20.17 -3.35 -8.50
N ASP A 57 20.63 -2.32 -7.81
CA ASP A 57 20.95 -2.33 -6.37
C ASP A 57 19.69 -2.68 -5.54
N ILE A 58 18.52 -2.11 -5.85
CA ILE A 58 17.25 -2.45 -5.20
C ILE A 58 16.88 -3.92 -5.44
N ILE A 59 17.05 -4.42 -6.66
CA ILE A 59 16.77 -5.83 -6.98
C ILE A 59 17.67 -6.75 -6.15
N GLU A 60 18.94 -6.40 -5.98
CA GLU A 60 19.88 -7.17 -5.15
C GLU A 60 19.46 -7.18 -3.68
N VAL A 61 19.08 -6.03 -3.14
CA VAL A 61 18.49 -5.94 -1.78
C VAL A 61 17.27 -6.84 -1.65
N LEU A 62 16.34 -6.80 -2.60
CA LEU A 62 15.12 -7.63 -2.55
C LEU A 62 15.42 -9.13 -2.62
N LYS A 63 16.40 -9.58 -3.41
CA LYS A 63 16.83 -10.99 -3.46
C LYS A 63 17.35 -11.49 -2.11
N ASN A 64 18.03 -10.63 -1.38
CA ASN A 64 18.69 -10.98 -0.11
C ASN A 64 17.77 -10.76 1.11
N ILE A 65 16.65 -10.06 0.94
CA ILE A 65 15.69 -9.86 2.02
C ILE A 65 14.99 -11.19 2.33
N ASN A 66 15.15 -11.68 3.54
CA ASN A 66 14.42 -12.87 3.98
C ASN A 66 12.98 -12.49 4.30
N PHE A 67 12.07 -12.77 3.35
CA PHE A 67 10.63 -12.53 3.50
C PHE A 67 9.88 -13.67 4.20
N LYS A 68 10.52 -14.80 4.44
CA LYS A 68 9.92 -15.99 5.10
C LYS A 68 9.57 -15.73 6.57
N GLU A 69 8.95 -14.61 6.87
CA GLU A 69 8.33 -14.39 8.18
C GLU A 69 6.97 -15.05 8.24
N LYS A 70 6.72 -15.70 9.37
CA LYS A 70 5.64 -16.63 9.72
C LYS A 70 4.19 -16.17 9.47
N ASN A 71 3.94 -14.94 9.02
CA ASN A 71 2.60 -14.43 8.79
C ASN A 71 2.38 -14.13 7.30
N GLU A 72 1.98 -15.14 6.54
CA GLU A 72 1.48 -14.97 5.18
C GLU A 72 0.16 -14.18 5.10
N TYR A 73 -0.43 -13.83 6.25
CA TYR A 73 -1.73 -13.16 6.35
C TYR A 73 -1.64 -11.87 7.14
N ILE A 74 -2.34 -10.87 6.62
CA ILE A 74 -2.63 -9.61 7.30
C ILE A 74 -4.14 -9.47 7.46
N GLN A 75 -4.58 -8.73 8.48
CA GLN A 75 -6.01 -8.47 8.70
C GLN A 75 -6.30 -6.98 8.56
N PHE A 76 -7.20 -6.65 7.64
CA PHE A 76 -7.83 -5.34 7.56
C PHE A 76 -9.12 -5.36 8.38
N ASP A 77 -9.32 -4.37 9.25
CA ASP A 77 -10.50 -4.30 10.10
C ASP A 77 -11.33 -3.03 9.92
N ARG A 78 -10.75 -1.95 9.45
CA ARG A 78 -11.45 -0.67 9.28
C ARG A 78 -10.93 0.16 8.12
N VAL A 79 -11.78 1.12 7.75
CA VAL A 79 -11.39 2.24 6.88
C VAL A 79 -10.79 3.33 7.75
N ASP A 80 -9.75 3.98 7.26
CA ASP A 80 -9.12 5.13 7.89
C ASP A 80 -8.67 6.15 6.83
N ALA A 81 -8.20 7.33 7.22
CA ALA A 81 -7.84 8.36 6.27
C ALA A 81 -6.64 9.21 6.71
N PHE A 82 -5.90 9.72 5.74
CA PHE A 82 -4.93 10.77 5.95
C PHE A 82 -5.53 12.14 5.60
N PRO A 83 -5.30 13.19 6.41
CA PRO A 83 -4.65 13.15 7.72
C PRO A 83 -5.48 12.45 8.80
N HIS A 84 -6.81 12.47 8.73
CA HIS A 84 -7.74 11.76 9.62
C HIS A 84 -9.15 11.73 9.02
N LEU A 85 -10.05 10.89 9.54
CA LEU A 85 -11.40 10.65 9.00
C LEU A 85 -12.31 11.90 8.96
N ASN A 86 -12.07 12.89 9.84
CA ASN A 86 -12.81 14.16 9.80
C ASN A 86 -12.34 15.12 8.69
N GLN A 87 -11.19 14.86 8.06
CA GLN A 87 -10.62 15.64 6.96
C GLN A 87 -9.98 14.71 5.92
N ALA A 88 -10.75 13.73 5.45
CA ALA A 88 -10.24 12.68 4.59
C ALA A 88 -9.76 13.23 3.23
N LYS A 89 -8.46 13.08 2.97
CA LYS A 89 -7.83 13.33 1.66
C LYS A 89 -7.39 12.05 0.96
N VAL A 90 -6.90 11.08 1.74
CA VAL A 90 -6.54 9.74 1.25
C VAL A 90 -7.25 8.73 2.10
N LEU A 91 -8.15 7.95 1.49
CA LEU A 91 -8.88 6.88 2.14
C LEU A 91 -8.12 5.56 1.99
N TYR A 92 -8.00 4.80 3.07
CA TYR A 92 -7.24 3.55 3.05
C TYR A 92 -7.83 2.49 4.00
N LEU A 93 -7.40 1.24 3.80
CA LEU A 93 -7.64 0.16 4.76
C LEU A 93 -6.51 0.11 5.78
N ALA A 94 -6.87 0.18 7.05
CA ALA A 94 -5.96 0.01 8.17
C ALA A 94 -5.82 -1.47 8.56
N LEU A 95 -4.65 -1.83 9.10
CA LEU A 95 -4.35 -3.17 9.56
C LEU A 95 -4.58 -3.30 11.08
N LYS A 96 -5.21 -4.40 11.47
CA LYS A 96 -5.28 -4.89 12.85
C LYS A 96 -4.15 -5.90 13.14
N GLN A 97 -3.97 -6.87 12.23
CA GLN A 97 -2.89 -7.87 12.35
C GLN A 97 -1.90 -7.74 11.19
N GLY A 98 -0.64 -8.07 11.45
CA GLY A 98 0.45 -7.98 10.48
C GLY A 98 1.10 -6.60 10.39
N LYS A 99 0.59 -5.59 11.11
CA LYS A 99 1.18 -4.24 11.13
C LYS A 99 2.64 -4.28 11.58
N ASP A 100 2.93 -4.91 12.72
CA ASP A 100 4.28 -4.95 13.29
C ASP A 100 5.25 -5.73 12.39
N SER A 101 4.79 -6.80 11.76
CA SER A 101 5.60 -7.56 10.80
C SER A 101 5.96 -6.71 9.58
N LEU A 102 5.00 -5.94 9.05
CA LEU A 102 5.26 -5.03 7.92
C LEU A 102 6.15 -3.85 8.32
N CYS A 103 6.02 -3.32 9.55
CA CYS A 103 6.93 -2.29 10.06
C CYS A 103 8.37 -2.84 10.16
N LYS A 104 8.56 -4.02 10.74
CA LYS A 104 9.88 -4.68 10.82
C LYS A 104 10.47 -4.97 9.43
N LEU A 105 9.62 -5.37 8.48
CA LEU A 105 10.05 -5.58 7.10
C LEU A 105 10.49 -4.27 6.44
N HIS A 106 9.71 -3.20 6.63
CA HIS A 106 10.05 -1.85 6.17
C HIS A 106 11.41 -1.40 6.73
N ASP A 107 11.60 -1.49 8.06
CA ASP A 107 12.83 -1.03 8.73
C ASP A 107 14.05 -1.81 8.23
N ARG A 108 13.89 -3.14 8.04
CA ARG A 108 14.94 -3.98 7.47
C ARG A 108 15.26 -3.60 6.04
N LEU A 109 14.22 -3.36 5.22
CA LEU A 109 14.38 -2.91 3.83
C LEU A 109 15.11 -1.57 3.76
N VAL A 110 14.73 -0.60 4.58
CA VAL A 110 15.39 0.72 4.66
C VAL A 110 16.85 0.56 5.06
N ASN A 111 17.16 -0.23 6.10
CA ASN A 111 18.51 -0.48 6.55
C ASN A 111 19.41 -1.13 5.47
N GLU A 112 18.84 -2.03 4.66
CA GLU A 112 19.60 -2.61 3.53
C GLU A 112 19.79 -1.61 2.40
N LEU A 113 18.78 -0.78 2.10
CA LEU A 113 18.90 0.26 1.07
C LEU A 113 19.90 1.36 1.44
N LEU A 114 20.03 1.71 2.72
CA LEU A 114 21.03 2.66 3.21
C LEU A 114 22.49 2.25 2.86
N LYS A 115 22.76 0.96 2.72
CA LYS A 115 24.09 0.45 2.29
C LYS A 115 24.42 0.77 0.83
N TYR A 116 23.43 1.17 0.05
CA TYR A 116 23.50 1.56 -1.36
C TYR A 116 23.22 3.06 -1.56
N ASP A 117 23.44 3.87 -0.53
CA ASP A 117 23.27 5.33 -0.54
C ASP A 117 21.84 5.84 -0.80
N PHE A 118 20.81 4.99 -0.60
CA PHE A 118 19.43 5.46 -0.64
C PHE A 118 19.09 6.22 0.64
N GLU A 119 18.33 7.29 0.51
CA GLU A 119 17.92 8.10 1.66
C GLU A 119 16.79 7.45 2.47
N ASP A 120 16.85 7.64 3.80
CA ASP A 120 15.71 7.43 4.69
C ASP A 120 14.94 8.74 4.82
N ASP A 121 13.64 8.72 4.49
CA ASP A 121 12.75 9.88 4.63
C ASP A 121 12.30 10.13 6.08
N GLN A 122 12.81 9.36 7.05
CA GLN A 122 12.58 9.46 8.50
C GLN A 122 11.10 9.61 8.92
N LYS A 123 10.18 9.20 8.04
CA LYS A 123 8.75 9.23 8.31
C LYS A 123 8.31 7.95 9.00
N ASN A 124 7.43 8.08 9.98
CA ASN A 124 6.79 6.92 10.57
C ASN A 124 6.04 6.12 9.50
N TYR A 125 6.46 4.90 9.27
CA TYR A 125 5.81 3.99 8.34
C TYR A 125 4.47 3.51 8.91
N ILE A 126 3.39 3.76 8.18
CA ILE A 126 2.04 3.27 8.49
C ILE A 126 1.62 2.32 7.38
N PRO A 127 1.66 0.99 7.61
CA PRO A 127 1.20 0.02 6.61
C PRO A 127 -0.28 0.23 6.31
N HIS A 128 -0.62 0.44 5.04
CA HIS A 128 -1.99 0.69 4.60
C HIS A 128 -2.20 0.29 3.14
N LEU A 129 -3.46 0.00 2.79
CA LEU A 129 -3.88 -0.21 1.40
C LEU A 129 -4.73 0.98 0.96
N THR A 130 -4.21 1.81 0.06
CA THR A 130 -4.93 2.99 -0.43
C THR A 130 -6.15 2.58 -1.27
N LEU A 131 -7.31 3.11 -0.91
CA LEU A 131 -8.59 2.91 -1.61
C LEU A 131 -8.91 4.02 -2.60
N GLY A 132 -8.61 5.27 -2.24
CA GLY A 132 -8.94 6.41 -3.06
C GLY A 132 -8.32 7.70 -2.57
N ARG A 133 -8.33 8.71 -3.44
CA ARG A 133 -7.86 10.06 -3.14
C ARG A 133 -8.97 11.06 -3.43
N ASN A 134 -9.19 11.97 -2.51
CA ASN A 134 -10.21 13.01 -2.64
C ASN A 134 -9.91 13.89 -3.87
N LYS A 135 -10.98 14.30 -4.56
CA LYS A 135 -10.94 15.14 -5.76
C LYS A 135 -11.05 16.64 -5.46
N GLY A 136 -11.44 16.99 -4.25
CA GLY A 136 -11.74 18.37 -3.86
C GLY A 136 -11.35 18.65 -2.40
N GLU A 137 -12.22 19.41 -1.72
CA GLU A 137 -12.03 19.72 -0.30
C GLU A 137 -12.16 18.51 0.58
N ALA A 138 -11.37 18.48 1.66
CA ALA A 138 -11.44 17.41 2.64
C ALA A 138 -12.78 17.43 3.38
N PHE A 139 -13.34 16.26 3.70
CA PHE A 139 -14.63 16.13 4.39
C PHE A 139 -14.61 14.97 5.40
N LYS A 140 -15.63 14.96 6.28
CA LYS A 140 -15.79 13.91 7.29
C LYS A 140 -16.40 12.65 6.66
N ILE A 141 -15.79 11.50 6.92
CA ILE A 141 -16.36 10.19 6.60
C ILE A 141 -17.47 9.88 7.62
N LYS A 142 -18.59 9.30 7.17
CA LYS A 142 -19.69 8.89 8.05
C LYS A 142 -19.25 7.87 9.09
N GLU A 143 -19.84 7.95 10.28
CA GLU A 143 -19.46 7.14 11.44
C GLU A 143 -19.62 5.64 11.18
N GLU A 144 -20.65 5.23 10.45
CA GLU A 144 -20.89 3.83 10.10
C GLU A 144 -19.71 3.13 9.38
N PHE A 145 -18.87 3.92 8.66
CA PHE A 145 -17.68 3.41 7.98
C PHE A 145 -16.41 3.51 8.83
N GLN A 146 -16.49 4.13 10.03
CA GLN A 146 -15.37 4.32 10.94
C GLN A 146 -15.29 3.23 12.01
N GLU A 147 -16.33 2.40 12.13
CA GLU A 147 -16.41 1.37 13.15
C GLU A 147 -15.30 0.33 13.01
N GLU A 148 -14.71 -0.03 14.14
CA GLU A 148 -13.81 -1.18 14.21
C GLU A 148 -14.58 -2.44 13.77
N HIS A 149 -13.88 -3.31 13.03
CA HIS A 149 -14.45 -4.54 12.46
C HIS A 149 -15.39 -4.35 11.26
N PHE A 150 -15.55 -3.14 10.74
CA PHE A 150 -16.37 -2.91 9.54
C PHE A 150 -16.00 -3.89 8.40
N LEU A 151 -14.73 -4.21 8.23
CA LEU A 151 -14.27 -5.10 7.17
C LEU A 151 -13.98 -6.53 7.63
N ASN A 152 -13.19 -6.71 8.68
CA ASN A 152 -12.72 -7.99 9.20
C ASN A 152 -12.26 -8.97 8.09
N ILE A 153 -11.30 -8.54 7.27
CA ILE A 153 -10.79 -9.31 6.12
C ILE A 153 -9.37 -9.78 6.36
N TYR A 154 -9.17 -11.09 6.31
CA TYR A 154 -7.84 -11.69 6.25
C TYR A 154 -7.37 -11.74 4.80
N ALA A 155 -6.25 -11.08 4.53
CA ALA A 155 -5.65 -11.01 3.21
C ALA A 155 -4.33 -11.79 3.19
N LYS A 156 -4.18 -12.67 2.21
CA LYS A 156 -2.92 -13.41 2.01
C LYS A 156 -1.93 -12.54 1.26
N ILE A 157 -0.73 -12.39 1.82
CA ILE A 157 0.40 -11.79 1.13
C ILE A 157 0.85 -12.74 0.01
N GLU A 158 1.08 -12.20 -1.16
CA GLU A 158 1.47 -12.97 -2.35
C GLU A 158 2.93 -12.74 -2.71
N SER A 159 3.39 -11.49 -2.65
CA SER A 159 4.76 -11.12 -3.06
C SER A 159 5.17 -9.77 -2.49
N ILE A 160 6.48 -9.50 -2.55
CA ILE A 160 7.04 -8.16 -2.50
C ILE A 160 7.59 -7.85 -3.89
N SER A 161 7.23 -6.70 -4.44
CA SER A 161 7.59 -6.33 -5.80
C SER A 161 8.17 -4.93 -5.90
N LEU A 162 9.12 -4.77 -6.82
CA LEU A 162 9.61 -3.48 -7.29
C LEU A 162 8.77 -3.03 -8.48
N TYR A 163 8.21 -1.84 -8.40
CA TYR A 163 7.39 -1.24 -9.44
C TYR A 163 8.01 0.03 -10.01
N LYS A 164 7.87 0.18 -11.32
CA LYS A 164 8.00 1.47 -12.02
C LYS A 164 6.62 2.14 -12.08
N SER A 165 6.55 3.40 -11.70
CA SER A 165 5.35 4.22 -11.82
C SER A 165 5.47 5.16 -13.02
N GLU A 166 4.55 5.05 -13.97
CA GLU A 166 4.41 5.96 -15.10
C GLU A 166 3.17 6.82 -14.95
N LEU A 167 3.33 8.15 -15.04
CA LEU A 167 2.21 9.07 -15.01
C LEU A 167 1.59 9.17 -16.40
N LYS A 168 0.34 8.69 -16.54
CA LYS A 168 -0.46 8.85 -17.75
C LYS A 168 -1.63 9.81 -17.51
N ALA A 169 -2.26 10.29 -18.57
CA ALA A 169 -3.44 11.15 -18.46
C ALA A 169 -4.59 10.50 -17.65
N SER A 170 -4.71 9.17 -17.71
CA SER A 170 -5.68 8.36 -16.92
C SER A 170 -5.31 8.22 -15.44
N GLY A 171 -4.07 8.55 -15.08
CA GLY A 171 -3.50 8.36 -13.75
C GLY A 171 -2.25 7.46 -13.77
N PRO A 172 -1.69 7.13 -12.60
CA PRO A 172 -0.47 6.33 -12.54
C PRO A 172 -0.72 4.90 -13.04
N GLU A 173 0.19 4.40 -13.88
CA GLU A 173 0.32 2.99 -14.24
C GLU A 173 1.54 2.41 -13.57
N TYR A 174 1.42 1.13 -13.15
CA TYR A 174 2.47 0.41 -12.43
C TYR A 174 2.94 -0.79 -13.26
N ILE A 175 4.26 -0.84 -13.50
CA ILE A 175 4.92 -1.93 -14.22
C ILE A 175 5.78 -2.66 -13.20
N GLU A 176 5.48 -3.95 -12.97
CA GLU A 176 6.30 -4.80 -12.12
C GLU A 176 7.63 -5.09 -12.80
N LEU A 177 8.74 -4.74 -12.16
CA LEU A 177 10.09 -4.93 -12.68
C LEU A 177 10.76 -6.17 -12.07
N PHE A 178 10.42 -6.49 -10.82
CA PHE A 178 10.97 -7.63 -10.08
C PHE A 178 10.02 -8.03 -8.96
N SER A 179 10.00 -9.30 -8.58
CA SER A 179 9.12 -9.83 -7.53
C SER A 179 9.76 -11.02 -6.81
N ILE A 180 9.59 -11.08 -5.50
CA ILE A 180 9.90 -12.25 -4.64
C ILE A 180 8.61 -12.78 -4.00
N LYS A 181 8.53 -14.12 -3.85
CA LYS A 181 7.37 -14.83 -3.27
C LYS A 181 7.77 -15.60 -2.03
#